data_b55913738ad3dd674f97b9d535405e23
#
_entry.id   b55913738ad3dd674f97b9d535405e23
#
_cell.length_a   1.000
_cell.length_b   1.000
_cell.length_c   1.000
_cell.angle_alpha   90.00
_cell.angle_beta   90.00
_cell.angle_gamma   90.00
#
_symmetry.space_group_name_H-M   'P 1'
#
loop_
_entity.id
_entity.type
_entity.pdbx_description
1 polymer ?
#
loop_
_entity_poly.entity_id
_entity_poly.type
_entity_poly.pdbx_seq_one_letter_code
_entity_poly.pdbx_strand_id
1 'polypeptide(L)'
;MGFERDAELPPLSWSDLGVSNLPTGTVTLLLADVEGSTALWQTKPAEMTAAVGRLDGVLSTVVPNHNGVRPVEQGEGDSFVVAFARASDAVACALTLQRAPLAPIALRIGIHTGEVQLRDETNYVGS
;
A
#
# COMPACT_ATOMS: atom_id res chain seq x y z
N MET A 1 -10.40 -17.30 -12.50
CA MET A 1 -10.04 -16.63 -12.23
C MET A 1 -9.88 -16.40 -11.24
N GLY A 2 -9.51 -16.58 -11.12
CA GLY A 2 -9.35 -16.41 -10.24
C GLY A 2 -9.48 -15.42 -9.48
N PHE A 3 -9.82 -14.98 -8.98
CA PHE A 3 -10.02 -14.17 -8.16
C PHE A 3 -11.04 -13.32 -8.40
N GLU A 4 -11.86 -13.52 -8.57
CA GLU A 4 -12.76 -12.86 -8.93
C GLU A 4 -13.57 -12.56 -8.30
N ARG A 5 -13.44 -12.56 -8.15
CA ARG A 5 -13.90 -12.25 -7.78
C ARG A 5 -14.21 -12.15 -7.09
N ASP A 6 -14.11 -12.27 -6.84
CA ASP A 6 -14.33 -12.07 -6.41
C ASP A 6 -14.59 -11.80 -5.56
N ALA A 7 -14.69 -12.10 -5.14
CA ALA A 7 -15.16 -11.59 -4.42
C ALA A 7 -14.71 -11.11 -3.46
N GLU A 8 -14.28 -11.48 -3.22
CA GLU A 8 -13.62 -11.12 -2.38
C GLU A 8 -13.31 -9.73 -2.39
N LEU A 9 -12.32 -9.28 -2.90
CA LEU A 9 -12.02 -7.88 -2.99
C LEU A 9 -12.60 -7.32 -4.25
N PRO A 10 -13.18 -6.13 -4.21
CA PRO A 10 -13.54 -5.49 -5.46
C PRO A 10 -12.29 -5.24 -6.26
N PRO A 11 -12.36 -5.32 -7.57
CA PRO A 11 -11.20 -4.98 -8.38
C PRO A 11 -10.83 -3.52 -8.20
N LEU A 12 -9.54 -3.27 -8.18
CA LEU A 12 -9.07 -1.90 -8.16
C LEU A 12 -9.15 -1.34 -9.57
N SER A 13 -9.64 -0.13 -9.67
CA SER A 13 -9.60 0.59 -10.93
C SER A 13 -8.51 1.62 -10.82
N TRP A 14 -7.42 1.38 -11.51
CA TRP A 14 -6.27 2.26 -11.40
C TRP A 14 -6.55 3.63 -11.99
N SER A 15 -7.41 3.70 -12.99
CA SER A 15 -7.81 4.99 -13.54
C SER A 15 -8.50 5.84 -12.49
N ASP A 16 -9.37 5.21 -11.70
CA ASP A 16 -10.10 5.92 -10.66
C ASP A 16 -9.20 6.34 -9.54
N LEU A 17 -8.08 5.65 -9.38
CA LEU A 17 -7.12 5.96 -8.33
C LEU A 17 -6.03 6.90 -8.79
N GLY A 18 -6.09 7.36 -10.04
CA GLY A 18 -5.12 8.32 -10.54
C GLY A 18 -3.81 7.71 -10.96
N VAL A 19 -3.78 6.42 -11.20
CA VAL A 19 -2.57 5.73 -11.62
C VAL A 19 -2.72 5.32 -13.06
N SER A 20 -1.78 5.73 -13.90
CA SER A 20 -1.88 5.48 -15.34
C SER A 20 -0.97 4.36 -15.81
N ASN A 21 0.07 4.03 -15.06
CA ASN A 21 1.01 2.98 -15.46
C ASN A 21 1.08 1.93 -14.38
N LEU A 22 0.55 0.77 -14.69
CA LEU A 22 0.54 -0.32 -13.74
C LEU A 22 1.53 -1.38 -14.15
N PRO A 23 2.29 -1.92 -13.21
CA PRO A 23 3.04 -3.13 -13.51
C PRO A 23 2.07 -4.27 -13.76
N THR A 24 2.40 -5.11 -14.71
CA THR A 24 1.64 -6.31 -15.03
C THR A 24 2.58 -7.49 -15.07
N GLY A 25 2.00 -8.69 -15.13
CA GLY A 25 2.78 -9.90 -15.05
C GLY A 25 3.09 -10.21 -13.60
N THR A 26 4.35 -10.42 -13.28
CA THR A 26 4.75 -10.68 -11.90
C THR A 26 4.90 -9.34 -11.19
N VAL A 27 4.13 -9.18 -10.13
CA VAL A 27 4.07 -7.92 -9.39
C VAL A 27 4.27 -8.23 -7.91
N THR A 28 4.98 -7.37 -7.23
CA THR A 28 5.16 -7.46 -5.80
C THR A 28 4.30 -6.39 -5.13
N LEU A 29 3.51 -6.82 -4.16
CA LEU A 29 2.66 -5.91 -3.39
C LEU A 29 3.20 -5.80 -1.99
N LEU A 30 3.25 -4.57 -1.50
CA LEU A 30 3.55 -4.28 -0.10
C LEU A 30 2.24 -3.85 0.53
N LEU A 31 1.83 -4.59 1.56
CA LEU A 31 0.61 -4.27 2.29
C LEU A 31 1.00 -3.90 3.70
N ALA A 32 0.43 -2.82 4.19
CA ALA A 32 0.80 -2.34 5.51
C ALA A 32 -0.40 -1.81 6.25
N ASP A 33 -0.36 -1.94 7.58
CA ASP A 33 -1.34 -1.28 8.41
C ASP A 33 -0.67 -0.82 9.69
N VAL A 34 -1.38 0.01 10.44
CA VAL A 34 -0.89 0.53 11.71
C VAL A 34 -1.30 -0.44 12.80
N GLU A 35 -0.31 -0.95 13.50
CA GLU A 35 -0.54 -1.91 14.57
C GLU A 35 -1.28 -1.24 15.71
N GLY A 36 -2.40 -1.85 16.14
CA GLY A 36 -3.16 -1.34 17.26
C GLY A 36 -3.77 0.04 17.03
N SER A 37 -4.15 0.35 15.79
CA SER A 37 -4.60 1.70 15.48
C SER A 37 -5.83 2.12 16.26
N THR A 38 -6.77 1.21 16.51
CA THR A 38 -7.96 1.56 17.26
C THR A 38 -7.61 2.07 18.66
N ALA A 39 -6.75 1.35 19.35
CA ALA A 39 -6.34 1.76 20.69
C ALA A 39 -5.56 3.07 20.65
N LEU A 40 -4.73 3.26 19.64
CA LEU A 40 -3.97 4.50 19.52
C LEU A 40 -4.89 5.70 19.29
N TRP A 41 -5.90 5.55 18.45
CA TRP A 41 -6.85 6.63 18.24
C TRP A 41 -7.64 6.94 19.50
N GLN A 42 -7.94 5.93 20.30
CA GLN A 42 -8.68 6.14 21.54
C GLN A 42 -7.85 6.78 22.63
N THR A 43 -6.56 6.43 22.71
CA THR A 43 -5.72 6.86 23.82
C THR A 43 -4.83 8.05 23.47
N LYS A 44 -4.51 8.23 22.19
CA LYS A 44 -3.55 9.27 21.77
C LYS A 44 -4.01 9.94 20.49
N PRO A 45 -5.22 10.51 20.46
CA PRO A 45 -5.77 11.01 19.20
C PRO A 45 -4.95 12.15 18.58
N ALA A 46 -4.46 13.07 19.39
CA ALA A 46 -3.69 14.19 18.85
C ALA A 46 -2.35 13.70 18.27
N GLU A 47 -1.72 12.77 18.97
CA GLU A 47 -0.45 12.22 18.50
C GLU A 47 -0.66 11.41 17.23
N MET A 48 -1.78 10.69 17.16
CA MET A 48 -2.09 9.92 15.95
C MET A 48 -2.34 10.82 14.76
N THR A 49 -3.05 11.91 14.96
CA THR A 49 -3.29 12.85 13.86
C THR A 49 -1.97 13.36 13.28
N ALA A 50 -1.06 13.75 14.16
CA ALA A 50 0.24 14.22 13.71
C ALA A 50 1.04 13.11 13.06
N ALA A 51 0.98 11.89 13.61
CA ALA A 51 1.75 10.77 13.09
C ALA A 51 1.25 10.33 11.72
N VAL A 52 -0.07 10.35 11.50
CA VAL A 52 -0.63 10.00 10.19
C VAL A 52 -0.19 11.01 9.15
N GLY A 53 -0.12 12.30 9.52
CA GLY A 53 0.40 13.31 8.62
C GLY A 53 1.85 13.05 8.26
N ARG A 54 2.66 12.65 9.23
CA ARG A 54 4.05 12.30 8.95
C ARG A 54 4.14 11.08 8.05
N LEU A 55 3.30 10.08 8.30
CA LEU A 55 3.28 8.89 7.47
C LEU A 55 2.96 9.24 6.02
N ASP A 56 1.97 10.09 5.80
CA ASP A 56 1.65 10.53 4.44
C ASP A 56 2.83 11.19 3.78
N GLY A 57 3.54 12.05 4.50
CA GLY A 57 4.72 12.71 3.96
C GLY A 57 5.83 11.74 3.62
N VAL A 58 6.06 10.78 4.51
CA VAL A 58 7.08 9.76 4.29
C VAL A 58 6.73 8.94 3.07
N LEU A 59 5.48 8.51 2.94
CA LEU A 59 5.06 7.70 1.81
C LEU A 59 5.20 8.46 0.50
N SER A 60 4.89 9.75 0.50
CA SER A 60 5.01 10.56 -0.71
C SER A 60 6.43 10.62 -1.24
N THR A 61 7.41 10.46 -0.37
CA THR A 61 8.81 10.49 -0.74
C THR A 61 9.37 9.10 -0.98
N VAL A 62 9.10 8.19 -0.06
CA VAL A 62 9.75 6.88 -0.05
C VAL A 62 9.25 6.00 -1.18
N VAL A 63 7.94 6.02 -1.43
CA VAL A 63 7.36 5.15 -2.44
C VAL A 63 7.93 5.41 -3.83
N PRO A 64 7.90 6.65 -4.35
CA PRO A 64 8.48 6.87 -5.67
C PRO A 64 9.99 6.67 -5.69
N ASN A 65 10.68 6.90 -4.60
CA ASN A 65 12.12 6.69 -4.55
C ASN A 65 12.49 5.22 -4.67
N HIS A 66 11.55 4.33 -4.42
CA HIS A 66 11.78 2.90 -4.57
C HIS A 66 10.98 2.32 -5.73
N ASN A 67 10.59 3.18 -6.67
CA ASN A 67 9.88 2.76 -7.88
C ASN A 67 8.55 2.09 -7.58
N GLY A 68 7.91 2.48 -6.49
CA GLY A 68 6.60 1.98 -6.14
C GLY A 68 5.50 2.81 -6.75
N VAL A 69 4.35 2.20 -6.92
CA VAL A 69 3.15 2.88 -7.39
C VAL A 69 2.08 2.71 -6.33
N ARG A 70 1.56 3.82 -5.84
CA ARG A 70 0.58 3.82 -4.79
C ARG A 70 -0.72 4.40 -5.31
N PRO A 71 -1.84 3.70 -5.13
CA PRO A 71 -3.13 4.30 -5.51
C PRO A 71 -3.35 5.60 -4.75
N VAL A 72 -4.03 6.53 -5.40
CA VAL A 72 -4.29 7.83 -4.80
C VAL A 72 -5.16 7.68 -3.58
N GLU A 73 -6.18 6.84 -3.66
CA GLU A 73 -7.04 6.59 -2.52
C GLU A 73 -7.20 5.11 -2.36
N GLN A 74 -7.07 4.65 -1.14
CA GLN A 74 -7.29 3.26 -0.89
C GLN A 74 -7.60 3.07 0.57
N GLY A 75 -8.81 2.69 0.83
CA GLY A 75 -9.22 2.30 2.14
C GLY A 75 -9.08 3.37 3.19
N GLU A 76 -8.89 2.93 4.37
CA GLU A 76 -8.85 3.78 5.53
C GLU A 76 -7.47 4.36 5.70
N GLY A 77 -7.35 5.40 6.44
CA GLY A 77 -6.09 6.09 6.59
C GLY A 77 -5.00 5.28 7.27
N ASP A 78 -5.34 4.18 7.93
CA ASP A 78 -4.36 3.40 8.66
C ASP A 78 -3.95 2.11 7.96
N SER A 79 -4.25 2.00 6.67
CA SER A 79 -3.75 0.87 5.88
C SER A 79 -3.47 1.34 4.46
N PHE A 80 -2.54 0.68 3.80
CA PHE A 80 -2.23 1.06 2.43
C PHE A 80 -1.56 -0.10 1.70
N VAL A 81 -1.54 0.00 0.38
CA VAL A 81 -0.89 -0.96 -0.47
C VAL A 81 -0.02 -0.22 -1.49
N VAL A 82 1.10 -0.80 -1.84
CA VAL A 82 2.01 -0.24 -2.85
C VAL A 82 2.39 -1.37 -3.80
N ALA A 83 2.40 -1.08 -5.08
CA ALA A 83 2.75 -2.07 -6.10
C ALA A 83 4.15 -1.78 -6.63
N PHE A 84 4.91 -2.84 -6.88
CA PHE A 84 6.27 -2.76 -7.38
C PHE A 84 6.44 -3.76 -8.52
N ALA A 85 7.20 -3.36 -9.51
CA ALA A 85 7.59 -4.29 -10.57
C ALA A 85 8.67 -5.26 -10.10
N ARG A 86 9.40 -4.91 -9.04
CA ARG A 86 10.55 -5.71 -8.58
C ARG A 86 10.44 -5.93 -7.09
N ALA A 87 10.65 -7.19 -6.69
CA ALA A 87 10.59 -7.54 -5.28
C ALA A 87 11.67 -6.82 -4.46
N SER A 88 12.84 -6.62 -5.05
CA SER A 88 13.92 -5.94 -4.33
C SER A 88 13.55 -4.52 -3.97
N ASP A 89 12.81 -3.84 -4.84
CA ASP A 89 12.36 -2.48 -4.54
C ASP A 89 11.36 -2.49 -3.39
N ALA A 90 10.48 -3.49 -3.36
CA ALA A 90 9.50 -3.59 -2.28
C ALA A 90 10.19 -3.81 -0.93
N VAL A 91 11.19 -4.68 -0.90
CA VAL A 91 11.91 -4.96 0.34
C VAL A 91 12.65 -3.72 0.82
N ALA A 92 13.32 -3.02 -0.10
CA ALA A 92 14.03 -1.80 0.27
C ALA A 92 13.08 -0.73 0.80
N CYS A 93 11.92 -0.62 0.17
CA CYS A 93 10.90 0.32 0.62
C CYS A 93 10.42 -0.04 2.02
N ALA A 94 10.15 -1.32 2.27
CA ALA A 94 9.70 -1.76 3.58
C ALA A 94 10.72 -1.44 4.66
N LEU A 95 12.00 -1.65 4.38
CA LEU A 95 13.03 -1.35 5.36
C LEU A 95 13.09 0.15 5.66
N THR A 96 12.98 0.96 4.64
CA THR A 96 12.99 2.42 4.84
C THR A 96 11.80 2.84 5.70
N LEU A 97 10.62 2.27 5.43
CA LEU A 97 9.43 2.60 6.21
C LEU A 97 9.58 2.17 7.66
N GLN A 98 10.18 1.00 7.90
CA GLN A 98 10.35 0.52 9.28
C GLN A 98 11.31 1.38 10.06
N ARG A 99 12.20 2.08 9.39
CA ARG A 99 13.18 2.94 10.05
C ARG A 99 12.74 4.39 10.17
N ALA A 100 11.60 4.74 9.57
CA ALA A 100 11.12 6.11 9.59
C ALA A 100 10.62 6.47 10.99
N PRO A 101 10.74 7.75 11.40
CA PRO A 101 10.33 8.16 12.74
C PRO A 101 8.82 8.41 12.79
N LEU A 102 8.06 7.35 12.92
CA LEU A 102 6.61 7.40 12.83
C LEU A 102 5.90 7.20 14.18
N ALA A 103 6.65 7.09 15.27
CA ALA A 103 6.02 6.85 16.57
C ALA A 103 4.90 7.86 16.82
N PRO A 104 3.79 7.48 17.43
CA PRO A 104 3.48 6.17 18.03
C PRO A 104 3.05 5.11 17.02
N ILE A 105 3.09 5.39 15.74
CA ILE A 105 2.72 4.42 14.72
C ILE A 105 3.80 3.35 14.59
N ALA A 106 3.38 2.10 14.64
CA ALA A 106 4.20 0.96 14.27
C ALA A 106 3.52 0.27 13.11
N LEU A 107 4.24 0.09 12.01
CA LEU A 107 3.66 -0.51 10.82
C LEU A 107 3.87 -2.01 10.82
N ARG A 108 2.82 -2.76 10.48
CA ARG A 108 2.92 -4.16 10.12
C ARG A 108 2.94 -4.24 8.61
N ILE A 109 3.96 -4.85 8.07
CA ILE A 109 4.17 -4.87 6.62
C ILE A 109 4.26 -6.31 6.15
N GLY A 110 3.47 -6.62 5.12
CA GLY A 110 3.56 -7.89 4.43
C GLY A 110 3.92 -7.65 2.98
N ILE A 111 4.68 -8.56 2.40
CA ILE A 111 5.09 -8.47 1.01
C ILE A 111 4.68 -9.75 0.32
N HIS A 112 4.03 -9.61 -0.82
CA HIS A 112 3.53 -10.73 -1.58
C HIS A 112 3.88 -10.53 -3.05
N THR A 113 4.45 -11.55 -3.66
CA THR A 113 4.76 -11.53 -5.09
C THR A 113 3.90 -12.55 -5.78
N GLY A 114 3.26 -12.14 -6.86
CA GLY A 114 2.42 -13.03 -7.62
C GLY A 114 2.17 -12.48 -8.99
N GLU A 115 1.49 -13.26 -9.80
CA GLU A 115 1.13 -12.81 -11.14
C GLU A 115 -0.22 -12.14 -11.11
N VAL A 116 -0.31 -11.03 -11.82
CA VAL A 116 -1.55 -10.30 -11.94
C VAL A 116 -1.83 -10.04 -13.41
N GLN A 117 -3.11 -9.89 -13.72
CA GLN A 117 -3.56 -9.57 -15.05
C GLN A 117 -4.52 -8.41 -14.93
N LEU A 118 -4.62 -7.63 -15.99
CA LEU A 118 -5.69 -6.66 -16.06
C LEU A 118 -6.96 -7.38 -16.50
N ARG A 119 -8.04 -7.21 -15.74
CA ARG A 119 -9.32 -7.76 -16.13
C ARG A 119 -9.81 -7.07 -17.39
N ASP A 120 -9.58 -5.80 -17.43
CA ASP A 120 -9.77 -5.00 -18.61
C ASP A 120 -8.66 -3.98 -18.57
N GLU A 121 -8.82 -2.87 -19.21
CA GLU A 121 -7.72 -1.92 -19.30
C GLU A 121 -7.44 -1.20 -17.99
N THR A 122 -8.31 -1.31 -17.01
CA THR A 122 -8.20 -0.51 -15.80
C THR A 122 -8.23 -1.31 -14.52
N ASN A 123 -8.52 -2.62 -14.55
CA ASN A 123 -8.69 -3.40 -13.34
C ASN A 123 -7.75 -4.58 -13.29
N TYR A 124 -7.20 -4.83 -12.11
CA TYR A 124 -6.40 -6.00 -11.86
C TYR A 124 -7.27 -7.18 -11.49
N VAL A 125 -6.81 -8.36 -11.92
CA VAL A 125 -7.26 -9.63 -11.40
C VAL A 125 -6.01 -10.38 -10.99
N GLY A 126 -5.92 -10.75 -9.73
CA GLY A 126 -4.74 -11.39 -9.22
C GLY A 126 -5.02 -12.81 -8.78
N SER A 127 -3.95 -13.57 -8.56
CA SER A 127 -4.07 -14.92 -8.02
C SER A 127 -3.10 -15.11 -6.87
#